data_554063624dda1be7e5ee31807014d87f
#
_entry.id   554063624dda1be7e5ee31807014d87f
#
_cell.length_a   1.000
_cell.length_b   1.000
_cell.length_c   1.000
_cell.angle_alpha   90.00
_cell.angle_beta   90.00
_cell.angle_gamma   90.00
#
_symmetry.space_group_name_H-M   'P 1'
#
loop_
_entity.id
_entity.type
_entity.pdbx_description
1 polymer ?
#
loop_
_entity_poly.entity_id
_entity_poly.type
_entity_poly.pdbx_seq_one_letter_code
_entity_poly.pdbx_strand_id
1 'polypeptide(L)'
;PLAFFIGLAAGYMLGKVPTSPAAAMSPVTKDDPSLGPADAEVVIVEFSDYQCPYCQMWHQDVLPRILAEYPDQVRFIYRDFPLSGHPEAQPAAEAANCAGDQDAYWEFQEAIFSGLYGYGETAYTQYAQDLGLDMDDFSSCVANRKHQAEVLEDYSDAISLGVQSTPTFFINGTQLVGAQPYETFKNMIESALSQAGK
;
A
#
# COMPACT_ATOMS: atom_id res chain seq x y z
N PRO A 1 59.38 -40.67 -3.56
CA PRO A 1 58.28 -39.91 -4.21
C PRO A 1 57.39 -39.26 -3.16
N LEU A 2 57.44 -37.91 -3.09
CA LEU A 2 56.65 -37.13 -2.21
C LEU A 2 55.27 -36.86 -2.92
N ALA A 3 54.18 -37.26 -2.29
CA ALA A 3 52.83 -36.91 -2.73
C ALA A 3 52.43 -35.57 -2.13
N PHE A 4 52.18 -34.58 -2.99
CA PHE A 4 51.63 -33.27 -2.65
C PHE A 4 50.10 -33.39 -2.56
N PHE A 5 49.54 -33.22 -1.36
CA PHE A 5 48.11 -33.02 -1.19
C PHE A 5 47.76 -31.52 -1.35
N ILE A 6 47.10 -31.18 -2.44
CA ILE A 6 46.50 -29.86 -2.63
C ILE A 6 45.11 -29.87 -1.98
N GLY A 7 45.00 -29.23 -0.81
CA GLY A 7 43.75 -29.03 -0.14
C GLY A 7 42.95 -27.90 -0.83
N LEU A 8 41.81 -28.23 -1.47
CA LEU A 8 40.82 -27.26 -1.92
C LEU A 8 40.04 -26.77 -0.71
N ALA A 9 40.31 -25.54 -0.26
CA ALA A 9 39.45 -24.85 0.68
C ALA A 9 38.24 -24.26 -0.09
N ALA A 10 37.11 -24.95 -0.03
CA ALA A 10 35.85 -24.39 -0.50
C ALA A 10 35.38 -23.34 0.51
N GLY A 11 35.58 -22.05 0.18
CA GLY A 11 35.06 -20.93 0.92
C GLY A 11 33.54 -20.87 0.76
N TYR A 12 32.80 -21.30 1.78
CA TYR A 12 31.35 -21.03 1.88
C TYR A 12 31.17 -19.54 2.10
N MET A 13 30.80 -18.81 1.04
CA MET A 13 30.25 -17.47 1.15
C MET A 13 28.86 -17.57 1.79
N LEU A 14 28.82 -17.41 3.11
CA LEU A 14 27.57 -17.14 3.81
C LEU A 14 27.06 -15.78 3.35
N GLY A 15 26.24 -15.77 2.31
CA GLY A 15 25.45 -14.59 1.94
C GLY A 15 24.59 -14.23 3.15
N LYS A 16 24.79 -13.03 3.70
CA LYS A 16 23.85 -12.46 4.68
C LYS A 16 22.50 -12.35 4.00
N VAL A 17 21.56 -13.23 4.38
CA VAL A 17 20.15 -13.06 4.06
C VAL A 17 19.71 -11.80 4.80
N PRO A 18 19.15 -10.78 4.13
CA PRO A 18 18.63 -9.62 4.82
C PRO A 18 17.48 -10.07 5.71
N THR A 19 17.67 -10.02 7.01
CA THR A 19 16.66 -10.35 8.02
C THR A 19 15.80 -9.14 8.38
N SER A 20 15.37 -8.37 7.37
CA SER A 20 14.34 -7.37 7.59
C SER A 20 12.98 -8.07 7.48
N PRO A 21 12.06 -7.92 8.46
CA PRO A 21 10.70 -8.46 8.37
C PRO A 21 9.93 -7.96 7.13
N ALA A 22 10.29 -6.80 6.60
CA ALA A 22 9.75 -6.27 5.34
C ALA A 22 10.09 -7.15 4.12
N ALA A 23 11.09 -8.03 4.20
CA ALA A 23 11.46 -8.93 3.10
C ALA A 23 10.60 -10.20 3.00
N ALA A 24 9.67 -10.42 3.92
CA ALA A 24 8.74 -11.56 3.90
C ALA A 24 7.39 -11.23 3.24
N MET A 25 7.13 -9.97 2.93
CA MET A 25 5.99 -9.55 2.13
C MET A 25 6.38 -9.57 0.65
N SER A 26 5.43 -9.91 -0.22
CA SER A 26 5.53 -9.67 -1.67
C SER A 26 6.18 -8.31 -1.90
N PRO A 27 7.14 -8.19 -2.80
CA PRO A 27 7.92 -6.97 -2.90
C PRO A 27 6.93 -5.80 -3.08
N VAL A 28 6.91 -4.90 -2.09
CA VAL A 28 6.32 -3.59 -2.27
C VAL A 28 6.93 -3.06 -3.56
N THR A 29 6.11 -2.87 -4.58
CA THR A 29 6.61 -2.45 -5.87
C THR A 29 7.06 -1.00 -5.78
N LYS A 30 7.93 -0.59 -6.69
CA LYS A 30 8.39 0.80 -6.76
C LYS A 30 7.23 1.77 -7.06
N ASP A 31 6.18 1.23 -7.64
CA ASP A 31 5.06 1.98 -8.20
C ASP A 31 3.85 2.06 -7.23
N ASP A 32 3.90 1.32 -6.09
CA ASP A 32 2.83 1.40 -5.07
C ASP A 32 2.72 2.82 -4.48
N PRO A 33 1.52 3.40 -4.41
CA PRO A 33 1.31 4.71 -3.79
C PRO A 33 1.77 4.72 -2.34
N SER A 34 2.61 5.69 -1.99
CA SER A 34 3.16 5.75 -0.64
C SER A 34 3.28 7.17 -0.09
N LEU A 35 3.16 7.31 1.23
CA LEU A 35 3.38 8.52 2.01
C LEU A 35 4.52 8.29 3.01
N GLY A 36 5.30 9.33 3.28
CA GLY A 36 6.44 9.26 4.19
C GLY A 36 7.75 8.86 3.51
N PRO A 37 8.87 8.84 4.27
CA PRO A 37 10.19 8.59 3.73
C PRO A 37 10.36 7.16 3.20
N ALA A 38 11.10 7.00 2.09
CA ALA A 38 11.35 5.69 1.50
C ALA A 38 12.23 4.78 2.37
N ASP A 39 13.01 5.37 3.26
CA ASP A 39 13.93 4.71 4.20
C ASP A 39 13.40 4.67 5.64
N ALA A 40 12.09 4.91 5.84
CA ALA A 40 11.44 4.84 7.15
C ALA A 40 11.65 3.48 7.84
N GLU A 41 11.87 3.52 9.16
CA GLU A 41 12.11 2.32 9.98
C GLU A 41 10.85 1.43 10.10
N VAL A 42 9.67 2.03 9.99
CA VAL A 42 8.38 1.33 10.05
C VAL A 42 7.65 1.48 8.73
N VAL A 43 7.31 0.35 8.12
CA VAL A 43 6.50 0.28 6.91
C VAL A 43 5.12 -0.26 7.27
N ILE A 44 4.09 0.50 6.94
CA ILE A 44 2.68 0.09 7.07
C ILE A 44 2.14 -0.11 5.66
N VAL A 45 1.80 -1.35 5.31
CA VAL A 45 1.09 -1.66 4.06
C VAL A 45 -0.37 -1.92 4.38
N GLU A 46 -1.27 -1.21 3.73
CA GLU A 46 -2.70 -1.43 3.83
C GLU A 46 -3.21 -2.10 2.56
N PHE A 47 -3.98 -3.17 2.71
CA PHE A 47 -4.86 -3.69 1.67
C PHE A 47 -6.26 -3.14 1.91
N SER A 48 -6.75 -2.36 0.97
CA SER A 48 -7.91 -1.49 1.13
C SER A 48 -8.90 -1.60 -0.03
N ASP A 49 -10.10 -1.07 0.20
CA ASP A 49 -11.20 -1.07 -0.76
C ASP A 49 -11.92 0.28 -0.69
N TYR A 50 -12.04 0.95 -1.83
CA TYR A 50 -12.62 2.29 -1.91
C TYR A 50 -14.09 2.36 -1.48
N GLN A 51 -14.87 1.28 -1.65
CA GLN A 51 -16.26 1.22 -1.20
C GLN A 51 -16.41 0.74 0.25
N CYS A 52 -15.33 0.31 0.90
CA CYS A 52 -15.38 -0.16 2.28
C CYS A 52 -15.52 1.02 3.26
N PRO A 53 -16.61 1.10 4.04
CA PRO A 53 -16.81 2.22 4.99
C PRO A 53 -15.78 2.21 6.12
N TYR A 54 -15.23 1.04 6.47
CA TYR A 54 -14.19 0.93 7.48
C TYR A 54 -12.84 1.43 6.98
N CYS A 55 -12.52 1.26 5.68
CA CYS A 55 -11.34 1.85 5.05
C CYS A 55 -11.47 3.38 5.05
N GLN A 56 -12.59 3.90 4.57
CA GLN A 56 -12.87 5.33 4.59
C GLN A 56 -12.71 5.94 5.99
N MET A 57 -13.34 5.34 7.01
CA MET A 57 -13.26 5.81 8.39
C MET A 57 -11.81 5.82 8.90
N TRP A 58 -11.04 4.78 8.62
CA TRP A 58 -9.66 4.68 9.06
C TRP A 58 -8.77 5.75 8.42
N HIS A 59 -8.95 6.00 7.13
CA HIS A 59 -8.24 7.05 6.40
C HIS A 59 -8.56 8.46 6.93
N GLN A 60 -9.79 8.69 7.35
CA GLN A 60 -10.21 9.99 7.91
C GLN A 60 -9.74 10.19 9.35
N ASP A 61 -9.79 9.15 10.18
CA ASP A 61 -9.62 9.30 11.64
C ASP A 61 -8.23 8.88 12.14
N VAL A 62 -7.57 7.91 11.50
CA VAL A 62 -6.37 7.26 12.03
C VAL A 62 -5.12 7.62 11.24
N LEU A 63 -5.14 7.49 9.92
CA LEU A 63 -3.98 7.75 9.07
C LEU A 63 -3.36 9.15 9.27
N PRO A 64 -4.15 10.26 9.31
CA PRO A 64 -3.58 11.58 9.48
C PRO A 64 -2.85 11.74 10.82
N ARG A 65 -3.33 11.06 11.87
CA ARG A 65 -2.67 11.08 13.18
C ARG A 65 -1.35 10.33 13.17
N ILE A 66 -1.29 9.18 12.49
CA ILE A 66 -0.05 8.40 12.33
C ILE A 66 1.00 9.25 11.61
N LEU A 67 0.64 9.83 10.46
CA LEU A 67 1.57 10.63 9.66
C LEU A 67 2.02 11.91 10.38
N ALA A 68 1.17 12.51 11.21
CA ALA A 68 1.51 13.69 12.00
C ALA A 68 2.42 13.36 13.20
N GLU A 69 2.25 12.19 13.83
CA GLU A 69 3.06 11.81 15.01
C GLU A 69 4.39 11.16 14.63
N TYR A 70 4.45 10.49 13.45
CA TYR A 70 5.63 9.74 12.99
C TYR A 70 6.10 10.16 11.57
N PRO A 71 6.28 11.47 11.29
CA PRO A 71 6.50 11.97 9.92
C PRO A 71 7.78 11.44 9.27
N ASP A 72 8.80 11.12 10.05
CA ASP A 72 10.10 10.67 9.56
C ASP A 72 10.33 9.16 9.79
N GLN A 73 9.46 8.49 10.56
CA GLN A 73 9.66 7.11 10.99
C GLN A 73 8.73 6.12 10.29
N VAL A 74 7.61 6.59 9.73
CA VAL A 74 6.61 5.73 9.10
C VAL A 74 6.54 6.00 7.60
N ARG A 75 6.60 4.92 6.82
CA ARG A 75 6.17 4.88 5.43
C ARG A 75 4.85 4.14 5.35
N PHE A 76 3.82 4.79 4.84
CA PHE A 76 2.52 4.20 4.55
C PHE A 76 2.45 3.83 3.06
N ILE A 77 1.95 2.64 2.74
CA ILE A 77 1.78 2.12 1.38
C ILE A 77 0.36 1.61 1.24
N TYR A 78 -0.30 2.03 0.18
CA TYR A 78 -1.64 1.60 -0.15
C TYR A 78 -1.61 0.54 -1.24
N ARG A 79 -2.39 -0.53 -1.07
CA ARG A 79 -2.58 -1.58 -2.06
C ARG A 79 -4.06 -1.92 -2.21
N ASP A 80 -4.46 -2.18 -3.43
CA ASP A 80 -5.86 -2.41 -3.77
C ASP A 80 -6.32 -3.83 -3.42
N PHE A 81 -7.44 -3.93 -2.70
CA PHE A 81 -8.12 -5.21 -2.45
C PHE A 81 -9.63 -5.07 -2.64
N PRO A 82 -10.11 -4.88 -3.88
CA PRO A 82 -11.52 -4.71 -4.17
C PRO A 82 -12.32 -5.96 -3.84
N LEU A 83 -13.26 -5.86 -2.90
CA LEU A 83 -14.10 -6.97 -2.46
C LEU A 83 -15.19 -7.28 -3.49
N SER A 84 -15.49 -8.55 -3.71
CA SER A 84 -16.47 -9.00 -4.71
C SER A 84 -17.89 -8.47 -4.50
N GLY A 85 -18.23 -8.04 -3.28
CA GLY A 85 -19.50 -7.40 -2.94
C GLY A 85 -19.56 -5.89 -3.23
N HIS A 86 -18.44 -5.29 -3.67
CA HIS A 86 -18.28 -3.86 -3.91
C HIS A 86 -18.01 -3.59 -5.40
N PRO A 87 -19.06 -3.46 -6.24
CA PRO A 87 -18.90 -3.41 -7.70
C PRO A 87 -18.10 -2.20 -8.20
N GLU A 88 -18.05 -1.12 -7.44
CA GLU A 88 -17.31 0.09 -7.79
C GLU A 88 -15.90 0.16 -7.19
N ALA A 89 -15.50 -0.80 -6.34
CA ALA A 89 -14.19 -0.76 -5.70
C ALA A 89 -13.04 -0.85 -6.70
N GLN A 90 -13.12 -1.79 -7.66
CA GLN A 90 -12.10 -1.93 -8.69
C GLN A 90 -12.09 -0.73 -9.67
N PRO A 91 -13.23 -0.24 -10.21
CA PRO A 91 -13.24 0.98 -11.01
C PRO A 91 -12.68 2.21 -10.28
N ALA A 92 -12.97 2.35 -8.97
CA ALA A 92 -12.43 3.44 -8.16
C ALA A 92 -10.91 3.35 -8.01
N ALA A 93 -10.37 2.15 -7.77
CA ALA A 93 -8.95 1.89 -7.70
C ALA A 93 -8.24 2.24 -9.02
N GLU A 94 -8.77 1.76 -10.16
CA GLU A 94 -8.24 2.09 -11.47
C GLU A 94 -8.28 3.60 -11.76
N ALA A 95 -9.34 4.31 -11.32
CA ALA A 95 -9.44 5.75 -11.47
C ALA A 95 -8.44 6.52 -10.58
N ALA A 96 -8.20 6.05 -9.36
CA ALA A 96 -7.20 6.64 -8.46
C ALA A 96 -5.78 6.50 -9.03
N ASN A 97 -5.45 5.34 -9.60
CA ASN A 97 -4.18 5.13 -10.28
C ASN A 97 -4.05 6.00 -11.55
N CYS A 98 -5.16 6.23 -12.30
CA CYS A 98 -5.17 7.19 -13.42
C CYS A 98 -4.91 8.64 -12.96
N ALA A 99 -5.40 9.03 -11.80
CA ALA A 99 -5.05 10.32 -11.21
C ALA A 99 -3.58 10.36 -10.75
N GLY A 100 -3.05 9.22 -10.30
CA GLY A 100 -1.65 9.02 -9.95
C GLY A 100 -0.69 9.23 -11.12
N ASP A 101 -1.09 8.91 -12.36
CA ASP A 101 -0.33 9.25 -13.58
C ASP A 101 -0.07 10.76 -13.74
N GLN A 102 -0.85 11.58 -13.01
CA GLN A 102 -0.77 13.04 -13.00
C GLN A 102 -0.35 13.59 -11.62
N ASP A 103 0.33 12.78 -10.81
CA ASP A 103 0.81 13.13 -9.46
C ASP A 103 -0.30 13.49 -8.46
N ALA A 104 -1.55 13.03 -8.68
CA ALA A 104 -2.72 13.39 -7.87
C ALA A 104 -3.42 12.18 -7.21
N TYR A 105 -2.68 11.09 -6.98
CA TYR A 105 -3.24 9.86 -6.39
C TYR A 105 -3.92 10.11 -5.05
N TRP A 106 -3.22 10.78 -4.13
CA TRP A 106 -3.69 10.95 -2.75
C TRP A 106 -4.85 11.94 -2.65
N GLU A 107 -4.80 13.02 -3.42
CA GLU A 107 -5.89 13.99 -3.52
C GLU A 107 -7.16 13.35 -4.09
N PHE A 108 -6.99 12.47 -5.09
CA PHE A 108 -8.10 11.75 -5.68
C PHE A 108 -8.68 10.68 -4.73
N GLN A 109 -7.82 9.96 -4.01
CA GLN A 109 -8.24 9.02 -2.96
C GLN A 109 -9.04 9.73 -1.87
N GLU A 110 -8.54 10.88 -1.36
CA GLU A 110 -9.23 11.68 -0.35
C GLU A 110 -10.59 12.16 -0.88
N ALA A 111 -10.65 12.60 -2.14
CA ALA A 111 -11.88 13.03 -2.79
C ALA A 111 -12.92 11.91 -2.86
N ILE A 112 -12.53 10.68 -3.27
CA ILE A 112 -13.43 9.51 -3.27
C ILE A 112 -13.89 9.20 -1.84
N PHE A 113 -12.97 9.14 -0.87
CA PHE A 113 -13.30 8.85 0.52
C PHE A 113 -14.14 9.95 1.20
N SER A 114 -14.17 11.16 0.65
CA SER A 114 -15.13 12.19 1.10
C SER A 114 -16.58 11.82 0.81
N GLY A 115 -16.79 10.98 -0.22
CA GLY A 115 -18.12 10.55 -0.66
C GLY A 115 -18.97 11.63 -1.32
N LEU A 116 -18.40 12.80 -1.64
CA LEU A 116 -19.14 13.98 -2.13
C LEU A 116 -20.00 13.68 -3.37
N TYR A 117 -19.44 12.96 -4.34
CA TYR A 117 -20.15 12.59 -5.58
C TYR A 117 -20.52 11.09 -5.61
N GLY A 118 -20.15 10.32 -4.58
CA GLY A 118 -20.31 8.86 -4.54
C GLY A 118 -19.34 8.14 -5.47
N TYR A 119 -19.82 7.09 -6.15
CA TYR A 119 -19.02 6.21 -7.00
C TYR A 119 -19.55 6.15 -8.42
N GLY A 120 -18.72 5.63 -9.34
CA GLY A 120 -19.05 5.45 -10.75
C GLY A 120 -18.40 6.49 -11.65
N GLU A 121 -18.40 6.24 -12.95
CA GLU A 121 -17.69 7.01 -13.96
C GLU A 121 -17.96 8.52 -13.89
N THR A 122 -19.24 8.91 -13.70
CA THR A 122 -19.61 10.33 -13.58
C THR A 122 -18.99 10.96 -12.33
N ALA A 123 -18.95 10.25 -11.21
CA ALA A 123 -18.37 10.74 -9.97
C ALA A 123 -16.84 10.88 -10.12
N TYR A 124 -16.16 9.88 -10.70
CA TYR A 124 -14.72 9.92 -10.92
C TYR A 124 -14.32 11.07 -11.85
N THR A 125 -15.10 11.29 -12.91
CA THR A 125 -14.92 12.44 -13.81
C THR A 125 -15.04 13.77 -13.05
N GLN A 126 -16.00 13.89 -12.14
CA GLN A 126 -16.20 15.13 -11.38
C GLN A 126 -15.06 15.34 -10.37
N TYR A 127 -14.62 14.30 -9.67
CA TYR A 127 -13.45 14.38 -8.78
C TYR A 127 -12.20 14.83 -9.55
N ALA A 128 -11.94 14.24 -10.73
CA ALA A 128 -10.80 14.60 -11.57
C ALA A 128 -10.86 16.06 -12.05
N GLN A 129 -12.05 16.54 -12.44
CA GLN A 129 -12.27 17.93 -12.83
C GLN A 129 -12.01 18.91 -11.68
N ASP A 130 -12.51 18.60 -10.49
CA ASP A 130 -12.36 19.45 -9.30
C ASP A 130 -10.88 19.54 -8.86
N LEU A 131 -10.11 18.48 -9.11
CA LEU A 131 -8.66 18.46 -8.88
C LEU A 131 -7.85 19.12 -10.02
N GLY A 132 -8.51 19.51 -11.12
CA GLY A 132 -7.87 20.19 -12.24
C GLY A 132 -6.98 19.29 -13.09
N LEU A 133 -7.27 17.98 -13.13
CA LEU A 133 -6.51 17.01 -13.95
C LEU A 133 -6.72 17.26 -15.44
N ASP A 134 -5.76 16.83 -16.28
CA ASP A 134 -5.98 16.72 -17.71
C ASP A 134 -7.04 15.66 -17.98
N MET A 135 -8.21 16.12 -18.46
CA MET A 135 -9.37 15.26 -18.63
C MET A 135 -9.30 14.35 -19.85
N ASP A 136 -8.51 14.70 -20.88
CA ASP A 136 -8.31 13.85 -22.05
C ASP A 136 -7.46 12.64 -21.64
N ASP A 137 -6.37 12.88 -20.90
CA ASP A 137 -5.49 11.85 -20.39
C ASP A 137 -6.21 10.98 -19.34
N PHE A 138 -6.91 11.59 -18.37
CA PHE A 138 -7.65 10.87 -17.34
C PHE A 138 -8.74 9.97 -17.95
N SER A 139 -9.59 10.53 -18.82
CA SER A 139 -10.68 9.76 -19.44
C SER A 139 -10.16 8.63 -20.35
N SER A 140 -9.06 8.88 -21.08
CA SER A 140 -8.40 7.84 -21.87
C SER A 140 -7.84 6.72 -21.00
N CYS A 141 -7.22 7.04 -19.88
CA CYS A 141 -6.69 6.09 -18.92
C CYS A 141 -7.79 5.18 -18.35
N VAL A 142 -8.87 5.79 -17.84
CA VAL A 142 -10.02 5.05 -17.28
C VAL A 142 -10.71 4.19 -18.33
N ALA A 143 -11.01 4.75 -19.51
CA ALA A 143 -11.69 4.01 -20.59
C ALA A 143 -10.90 2.80 -21.08
N ASN A 144 -9.58 2.92 -21.13
CA ASN A 144 -8.69 1.82 -21.51
C ASN A 144 -8.32 0.88 -20.36
N ARG A 145 -8.80 1.17 -19.12
CA ARG A 145 -8.50 0.38 -17.93
C ARG A 145 -6.99 0.17 -17.74
N LYS A 146 -6.21 1.25 -17.92
CA LYS A 146 -4.74 1.21 -17.94
C LYS A 146 -4.14 0.50 -16.74
N HIS A 147 -4.71 0.71 -15.54
CA HIS A 147 -4.22 0.16 -14.27
C HIS A 147 -4.93 -1.11 -13.80
N GLN A 148 -5.76 -1.73 -14.65
CA GLN A 148 -6.45 -2.99 -14.27
C GLN A 148 -5.49 -4.09 -13.84
N ALA A 149 -4.37 -4.24 -14.54
CA ALA A 149 -3.41 -5.31 -14.24
C ALA A 149 -2.76 -5.12 -12.87
N GLU A 150 -2.44 -3.88 -12.50
CA GLU A 150 -1.86 -3.48 -11.22
C GLU A 150 -2.83 -3.79 -10.07
N VAL A 151 -4.09 -3.35 -10.17
CA VAL A 151 -5.14 -3.64 -9.18
C VAL A 151 -5.36 -5.15 -9.00
N LEU A 152 -5.30 -5.92 -10.07
CA LEU A 152 -5.43 -7.38 -10.01
C LEU A 152 -4.18 -8.06 -9.42
N GLU A 153 -2.99 -7.51 -9.63
CA GLU A 153 -1.75 -7.98 -9.00
C GLU A 153 -1.82 -7.77 -7.49
N ASP A 154 -2.22 -6.59 -7.04
CA ASP A 154 -2.45 -6.29 -5.63
C ASP A 154 -3.44 -7.25 -4.98
N TYR A 155 -4.57 -7.48 -5.65
CA TYR A 155 -5.56 -8.45 -5.20
C TYR A 155 -4.99 -9.86 -5.06
N SER A 156 -4.21 -10.31 -6.04
CA SER A 156 -3.56 -11.63 -6.04
C SER A 156 -2.57 -11.76 -4.89
N ASP A 157 -1.78 -10.73 -4.65
CA ASP A 157 -0.83 -10.67 -3.55
C ASP A 157 -1.53 -10.70 -2.19
N ALA A 158 -2.60 -9.91 -2.02
CA ALA A 158 -3.43 -9.93 -0.82
C ALA A 158 -3.94 -11.36 -0.50
N ILE A 159 -4.48 -12.06 -1.50
CA ILE A 159 -4.93 -13.45 -1.34
C ILE A 159 -3.78 -14.35 -0.92
N SER A 160 -2.60 -14.21 -1.53
CA SER A 160 -1.41 -15.03 -1.22
C SER A 160 -0.91 -14.81 0.22
N LEU A 161 -1.12 -13.61 0.76
CA LEU A 161 -0.81 -13.20 2.14
C LEU A 161 -1.92 -13.57 3.13
N GLY A 162 -3.02 -14.17 2.66
CA GLY A 162 -4.15 -14.58 3.52
C GLY A 162 -5.08 -13.44 3.92
N VAL A 163 -5.08 -12.33 3.20
CA VAL A 163 -6.03 -11.22 3.41
C VAL A 163 -7.44 -11.69 3.01
N GLN A 164 -8.42 -11.44 3.86
CA GLN A 164 -9.82 -11.86 3.66
C GLN A 164 -10.83 -10.72 3.81
N SER A 165 -10.40 -9.58 4.30
CA SER A 165 -11.26 -8.42 4.57
C SER A 165 -10.47 -7.12 4.52
N THR A 166 -11.18 -5.99 4.37
CA THR A 166 -10.60 -4.65 4.36
C THR A 166 -11.11 -3.79 5.54
N PRO A 167 -10.28 -2.88 6.03
CA PRO A 167 -8.84 -2.80 5.77
C PRO A 167 -8.07 -3.94 6.45
N THR A 168 -6.98 -4.40 5.86
CA THR A 168 -6.00 -5.29 6.51
C THR A 168 -4.62 -4.67 6.34
N PHE A 169 -3.88 -4.59 7.44
CA PHE A 169 -2.58 -3.94 7.48
C PHE A 169 -1.47 -4.95 7.75
N PHE A 170 -0.26 -4.61 7.28
CA PHE A 170 0.98 -5.26 7.68
C PHE A 170 1.95 -4.19 8.17
N ILE A 171 2.30 -4.24 9.45
CA ILE A 171 3.23 -3.31 10.09
C ILE A 171 4.56 -4.04 10.28
N ASN A 172 5.57 -3.70 9.49
CA ASN A 172 6.83 -4.45 9.39
C ASN A 172 6.59 -5.98 9.30
N GLY A 173 5.59 -6.39 8.48
CA GLY A 173 5.22 -7.79 8.25
C GLY A 173 4.29 -8.40 9.29
N THR A 174 3.95 -7.70 10.37
CA THR A 174 2.97 -8.17 11.35
C THR A 174 1.56 -7.77 10.94
N GLN A 175 0.70 -8.76 10.69
CA GLN A 175 -0.67 -8.53 10.23
C GLN A 175 -1.55 -7.92 11.33
N LEU A 176 -2.36 -6.93 10.96
CA LEU A 176 -3.43 -6.34 11.77
C LEU A 176 -4.70 -6.22 10.93
N VAL A 177 -5.79 -6.84 11.37
CA VAL A 177 -7.05 -6.88 10.62
C VAL A 177 -8.05 -5.85 11.16
N GLY A 178 -8.68 -5.13 10.23
CA GLY A 178 -9.77 -4.19 10.50
C GLY A 178 -9.31 -2.79 10.88
N ALA A 179 -10.24 -1.84 10.83
CA ALA A 179 -10.04 -0.45 11.21
C ALA A 179 -9.89 -0.32 12.73
N GLN A 180 -8.75 -0.77 13.24
CA GLN A 180 -8.44 -0.70 14.67
C GLN A 180 -8.22 0.75 15.13
N PRO A 181 -8.47 1.05 16.43
CA PRO A 181 -8.23 2.37 16.97
C PRO A 181 -6.76 2.81 16.85
N TYR A 182 -6.53 4.11 16.76
CA TYR A 182 -5.19 4.72 16.67
C TYR A 182 -4.19 4.15 17.69
N GLU A 183 -4.60 3.96 18.95
CA GLU A 183 -3.73 3.44 20.01
C GLU A 183 -3.16 2.03 19.70
N THR A 184 -3.89 1.22 18.94
CA THR A 184 -3.38 -0.09 18.48
C THR A 184 -2.22 0.10 17.52
N PHE A 185 -2.38 0.99 16.52
CA PHE A 185 -1.31 1.32 15.57
C PHE A 185 -0.11 1.93 16.28
N LYS A 186 -0.33 2.90 17.17
CA LYS A 186 0.71 3.53 17.97
C LYS A 186 1.57 2.49 18.70
N ASN A 187 0.94 1.57 19.42
CA ASN A 187 1.66 0.52 20.16
C ASN A 187 2.49 -0.37 19.24
N MET A 188 1.97 -0.72 18.04
CA MET A 188 2.70 -1.54 17.07
C MET A 188 3.88 -0.76 16.45
N ILE A 189 3.69 0.51 16.10
CA ILE A 189 4.74 1.39 15.58
C ILE A 189 5.86 1.54 16.62
N GLU A 190 5.54 1.89 17.85
CA GLU A 190 6.52 2.05 18.93
C GLU A 190 7.28 0.74 19.23
N SER A 191 6.59 -0.40 19.17
CA SER A 191 7.21 -1.72 19.28
C SER A 191 8.19 -1.98 18.13
N ALA A 192 7.82 -1.65 16.89
CA ALA A 192 8.67 -1.82 15.73
C ALA A 192 9.91 -0.92 15.80
N LEU A 193 9.76 0.36 16.15
CA LEU A 193 10.85 1.31 16.35
C LEU A 193 11.83 0.83 17.43
N SER A 194 11.31 0.28 18.55
CA SER A 194 12.17 -0.24 19.62
C SER A 194 13.00 -1.47 19.21
N GLN A 195 12.57 -2.19 18.18
CA GLN A 195 13.28 -3.35 17.62
C GLN A 195 14.32 -2.94 16.58
N ALA A 196 14.06 -1.87 15.80
CA ALA A 196 14.97 -1.34 14.79
C ALA A 196 16.19 -0.66 15.43
N GLY A 197 16.03 0.00 16.59
CA GLY A 197 17.12 0.67 17.35
C GLY A 197 18.04 -0.27 18.13
N LYS A 198 17.92 -1.60 17.97
CA LYS A 198 18.79 -2.61 18.59
C LYS A 198 19.71 -3.25 17.57
#